data_e3cce66a1f0a6b65a8675a1b6136d877
#
_entry.id   e3cce66a1f0a6b65a8675a1b6136d877
#
_cell.length_a   1.000
_cell.length_b   1.000
_cell.length_c   1.000
_cell.angle_alpha   90.00
_cell.angle_beta   90.00
_cell.angle_gamma   90.00
#
_symmetry.space_group_name_H-M   'P 1'
#
loop_
_entity.id
_entity.type
_entity.pdbx_description
1 polymer ?
#
loop_
_entity_poly.entity_id
_entity_poly.type
_entity_poly.pdbx_seq_one_letter_code
_entity_poly.pdbx_strand_id
1 'polypeptide(L)'
;MWRTNRMQQFLDCLNDLERDPYVQQLRKFNQHTAATTRYDHCLCVAYFSFTICRWLGWDYVAAARGGMLHDLYMAEWEGSDGGALSRWRTHPHAALQNARRFGLSKKEEDIIVNHMFPLTPVLPRYKESYVVSTADKIAAVLEKTHLVRPLGICQSCRAIAEAA
;
A
#
# COMPACT_ATOMS: atom_id res chain seq x y z
N MET A 1 -2.58 -12.03 23.25
CA MET A 1 -3.26 -13.05 22.47
C MET A 1 -4.04 -12.50 21.27
N TRP A 2 -4.94 -11.50 21.38
CA TRP A 2 -5.72 -10.94 20.25
C TRP A 2 -4.90 -10.18 19.19
N ARG A 3 -3.83 -9.49 19.58
CA ARG A 3 -2.97 -8.74 18.63
C ARG A 3 -2.14 -9.66 17.72
N THR A 4 -1.60 -10.74 18.28
CA THR A 4 -0.79 -11.73 17.55
C THR A 4 -1.62 -12.44 16.48
N ASN A 5 -2.86 -12.81 16.79
CA ASN A 5 -3.76 -13.46 15.83
C ASN A 5 -4.13 -12.54 14.66
N ARG A 6 -4.38 -11.23 14.90
CA ARG A 6 -4.74 -10.30 13.84
C ARG A 6 -3.56 -10.03 12.90
N MET A 7 -2.37 -9.92 13.42
CA MET A 7 -1.18 -9.67 12.62
C MET A 7 -0.85 -10.90 11.76
N GLN A 8 -0.92 -12.10 12.33
CA GLN A 8 -0.73 -13.32 11.56
C GLN A 8 -1.77 -13.42 10.44
N GLN A 9 -3.04 -13.16 10.72
CA GLN A 9 -4.09 -13.13 9.68
C GLN A 9 -3.81 -12.10 8.58
N PHE A 10 -3.23 -10.94 8.92
CA PHE A 10 -2.81 -9.95 7.93
C PHE A 10 -1.68 -10.48 7.05
N LEU A 11 -0.64 -11.08 7.64
CA LEU A 11 0.47 -11.68 6.89
C LEU A 11 -0.01 -12.82 5.99
N ASP A 12 -0.91 -13.66 6.48
CA ASP A 12 -1.54 -14.73 5.68
C ASP A 12 -2.28 -14.16 4.44
N CYS A 13 -2.90 -12.97 4.57
CA CYS A 13 -3.52 -12.29 3.43
C CYS A 13 -2.50 -11.81 2.39
N LEU A 14 -1.30 -11.43 2.81
CA LEU A 14 -0.25 -10.98 1.89
C LEU A 14 0.34 -12.14 1.08
N ASN A 15 0.26 -13.38 1.61
CA ASN A 15 0.77 -14.57 0.92
C ASN A 15 2.23 -14.41 0.47
N ASP A 16 3.09 -14.06 1.43
CA ASP A 16 4.53 -13.82 1.28
C ASP A 16 4.94 -12.62 0.41
N LEU A 17 3.99 -11.79 -0.02
CA LEU A 17 4.31 -10.55 -0.77
C LEU A 17 5.29 -9.65 -0.01
N GLU A 18 5.19 -9.60 1.32
CA GLU A 18 6.06 -8.78 2.17
C GLU A 18 7.52 -9.26 2.16
N ARG A 19 7.77 -10.50 1.75
CA ARG A 19 9.12 -11.10 1.65
C ARG A 19 9.60 -11.23 0.21
N ASP A 20 8.74 -11.04 -0.77
CA ASP A 20 9.11 -11.19 -2.17
C ASP A 20 10.27 -10.25 -2.53
N PRO A 21 11.37 -10.75 -3.14
CA PRO A 21 12.55 -9.96 -3.44
C PRO A 21 12.28 -8.76 -4.34
N TYR A 22 11.26 -8.83 -5.20
CA TYR A 22 10.89 -7.70 -6.06
C TYR A 22 10.16 -6.62 -5.25
N VAL A 23 9.26 -7.01 -4.35
CA VAL A 23 8.56 -6.08 -3.44
C VAL A 23 9.55 -5.45 -2.45
N GLN A 24 10.54 -6.21 -1.97
CA GLN A 24 11.58 -5.72 -1.07
C GLN A 24 12.44 -4.60 -1.70
N GLN A 25 12.53 -4.51 -3.02
CA GLN A 25 13.24 -3.40 -3.68
C GLN A 25 12.64 -2.03 -3.35
N LEU A 26 11.36 -1.96 -2.98
CA LEU A 26 10.72 -0.72 -2.54
C LEU A 26 11.40 -0.06 -1.32
N ARG A 27 12.20 -0.81 -0.57
CA ARG A 27 13.03 -0.28 0.53
C ARG A 27 14.13 0.68 0.08
N LYS A 28 14.51 0.63 -1.21
CA LYS A 28 15.52 1.51 -1.80
C LYS A 28 15.00 2.91 -2.11
N PHE A 29 13.68 3.08 -2.11
CA PHE A 29 13.03 4.33 -2.50
C PHE A 29 12.38 4.99 -1.29
N ASN A 30 12.65 6.27 -1.09
CA ASN A 30 11.94 7.07 -0.11
C ASN A 30 10.53 7.40 -0.63
N GLN A 31 9.56 7.52 0.30
CA GLN A 31 8.21 7.92 -0.04
C GLN A 31 7.99 9.39 0.36
N HIS A 32 7.17 9.71 1.30
CA HIS A 32 6.82 11.10 1.62
C HIS A 32 7.87 11.85 2.46
N THR A 33 8.78 11.11 3.11
CA THR A 33 9.88 11.66 3.92
C THR A 33 11.14 10.81 3.76
N ALA A 34 12.30 11.36 4.07
CA ALA A 34 13.55 10.61 4.07
C ALA A 34 13.58 9.46 5.12
N ALA A 35 12.65 9.46 6.08
CA ALA A 35 12.58 8.46 7.13
C ALA A 35 11.62 7.30 6.83
N THR A 36 10.86 7.37 5.74
CA THR A 36 9.86 6.36 5.36
C THR A 36 10.17 5.84 3.97
N THR A 37 10.43 4.54 3.87
CA THR A 37 10.59 3.90 2.56
C THR A 37 9.24 3.63 1.92
N ARG A 38 9.21 3.47 0.58
CA ARG A 38 8.00 3.10 -0.15
C ARG A 38 7.45 1.74 0.32
N TYR A 39 8.33 0.82 0.70
CA TYR A 39 7.92 -0.45 1.31
C TYR A 39 7.14 -0.23 2.61
N ASP A 40 7.65 0.61 3.51
CA ASP A 40 7.00 0.88 4.81
C ASP A 40 5.64 1.55 4.62
N HIS A 41 5.55 2.48 3.67
CA HIS A 41 4.30 3.11 3.27
C HIS A 41 3.28 2.07 2.76
N CYS A 42 3.66 1.24 1.79
CA CYS A 42 2.79 0.20 1.25
C CYS A 42 2.32 -0.77 2.34
N LEU A 43 3.21 -1.19 3.24
CA LEU A 43 2.85 -2.08 4.35
C LEU A 43 1.87 -1.42 5.32
N CYS A 44 2.04 -0.14 5.60
CA CYS A 44 1.14 0.65 6.44
C CYS A 44 -0.26 0.78 5.80
N VAL A 45 -0.31 1.13 4.53
CA VAL A 45 -1.58 1.21 3.75
C VAL A 45 -2.28 -0.14 3.69
N ALA A 46 -1.54 -1.22 3.44
CA ALA A 46 -2.07 -2.58 3.43
C ALA A 46 -2.71 -2.96 4.77
N TYR A 47 -2.04 -2.68 5.88
CA TYR A 47 -2.54 -2.99 7.22
C TYR A 47 -3.77 -2.16 7.61
N PHE A 48 -3.80 -0.88 7.29
CA PHE A 48 -4.97 -0.03 7.51
C PHE A 48 -6.17 -0.54 6.70
N SER A 49 -5.96 -0.80 5.42
CA SER A 49 -6.99 -1.29 4.52
C SER A 49 -7.53 -2.65 4.95
N PHE A 50 -6.65 -3.58 5.33
CA PHE A 50 -7.01 -4.86 5.94
C PHE A 50 -7.91 -4.66 7.18
N THR A 51 -7.49 -3.80 8.09
CA THR A 51 -8.18 -3.58 9.37
C THR A 51 -9.58 -3.02 9.15
N ILE A 52 -9.70 -2.01 8.27
CA ILE A 52 -10.99 -1.37 7.95
C ILE A 52 -11.91 -2.35 7.23
N CYS A 53 -11.44 -3.00 6.16
CA CYS A 53 -12.25 -3.93 5.39
C CYS A 53 -12.69 -5.14 6.23
N ARG A 54 -11.81 -5.65 7.09
CA ARG A 54 -12.15 -6.73 8.02
C ARG A 54 -13.25 -6.32 9.02
N TRP A 55 -13.17 -5.11 9.56
CA TRP A 55 -14.20 -4.59 10.46
C TRP A 55 -15.54 -4.40 9.76
N LEU A 56 -15.54 -3.98 8.48
CA LEU A 56 -16.74 -3.79 7.66
C LEU A 56 -17.30 -5.10 7.07
N GLY A 57 -16.62 -6.24 7.24
CA GLY A 57 -17.00 -7.51 6.61
C GLY A 57 -16.82 -7.51 5.09
N TRP A 58 -15.86 -6.71 4.59
CA TRP A 58 -15.54 -6.60 3.17
C TRP A 58 -14.33 -7.48 2.82
N ASP A 59 -13.95 -7.49 1.55
CA ASP A 59 -12.83 -8.29 1.07
C ASP A 59 -11.48 -7.72 1.56
N TYR A 60 -11.13 -8.08 2.79
CA TYR A 60 -9.91 -7.62 3.43
C TYR A 60 -8.64 -8.25 2.83
N VAL A 61 -8.76 -9.39 2.15
CA VAL A 61 -7.62 -10.03 1.46
C VAL A 61 -7.22 -9.19 0.25
N ALA A 62 -8.19 -8.86 -0.62
CA ALA A 62 -7.92 -8.00 -1.77
C ALA A 62 -7.46 -6.60 -1.34
N ALA A 63 -8.01 -6.05 -0.24
CA ALA A 63 -7.59 -4.75 0.29
C ALA A 63 -6.15 -4.77 0.82
N ALA A 64 -5.74 -5.84 1.53
CA ALA A 64 -4.37 -6.01 2.02
C ALA A 64 -3.37 -6.14 0.86
N ARG A 65 -3.63 -7.05 -0.08
CA ARG A 65 -2.76 -7.31 -1.23
C ARG A 65 -2.68 -6.10 -2.17
N GLY A 66 -3.82 -5.51 -2.51
CA GLY A 66 -3.88 -4.29 -3.31
C GLY A 66 -3.15 -3.12 -2.64
N GLY A 67 -3.33 -2.96 -1.33
CA GLY A 67 -2.62 -1.95 -0.54
C GLY A 67 -1.10 -2.18 -0.49
N MET A 68 -0.63 -3.44 -0.44
CA MET A 68 0.81 -3.75 -0.49
C MET A 68 1.42 -3.45 -1.86
N LEU A 69 0.65 -3.58 -2.93
CA LEU A 69 1.11 -3.48 -4.30
C LEU A 69 0.78 -2.15 -4.99
N HIS A 70 0.02 -1.24 -4.34
CA HIS A 70 -0.51 -0.04 -5.00
C HIS A 70 0.58 0.89 -5.56
N ASP A 71 1.74 0.95 -4.90
CA ASP A 71 2.90 1.75 -5.28
C ASP A 71 4.11 0.89 -5.71
N LEU A 72 3.86 -0.29 -6.31
CA LEU A 72 4.92 -1.18 -6.78
C LEU A 72 5.55 -0.65 -8.08
N TYR A 73 6.29 0.47 -8.00
CA TYR A 73 7.08 1.00 -9.11
C TYR A 73 8.51 1.34 -8.66
N MET A 74 9.48 1.18 -9.59
CA MET A 74 10.92 1.21 -9.31
C MET A 74 11.58 2.47 -9.90
N ALA A 75 10.96 3.63 -9.73
CA ALA A 75 11.52 4.89 -10.21
C ALA A 75 11.65 5.90 -9.07
N GLU A 76 12.77 6.60 -9.01
CA GLU A 76 12.88 7.86 -8.31
C GLU A 76 12.31 8.95 -9.24
N TRP A 77 11.35 9.70 -8.74
CA TRP A 77 10.74 10.79 -9.51
C TRP A 77 11.49 12.10 -9.26
N GLU A 78 12.78 12.12 -9.53
CA GLU A 78 13.52 13.37 -9.60
C GLU A 78 13.37 13.99 -10.99
N GLY A 79 12.63 15.10 -11.06
CA GLY A 79 12.69 16.02 -12.19
C GLY A 79 12.08 15.58 -13.52
N SER A 80 11.08 14.68 -13.55
CA SER A 80 10.38 14.41 -14.80
C SER A 80 9.52 15.61 -15.21
N ASP A 81 9.60 15.99 -16.47
CA ASP A 81 9.02 17.20 -17.08
C ASP A 81 7.49 17.37 -17.00
N GLY A 82 6.79 16.48 -16.31
CA GLY A 82 5.32 16.45 -16.21
C GLY A 82 4.73 16.93 -14.87
N GLY A 83 5.54 17.23 -13.85
CA GLY A 83 5.06 17.67 -12.54
C GLY A 83 4.24 16.62 -11.76
N ALA A 84 3.65 17.03 -10.62
CA ALA A 84 2.90 16.15 -9.72
C ALA A 84 1.70 15.45 -10.39
N LEU A 85 0.99 16.17 -11.25
CA LEU A 85 -0.21 15.64 -11.93
C LEU A 85 0.12 14.50 -12.91
N SER A 86 1.25 14.60 -13.61
CA SER A 86 1.73 13.53 -14.50
C SER A 86 2.05 12.28 -13.68
N ARG A 87 2.75 12.44 -12.56
CA ARG A 87 3.06 11.33 -11.64
C ARG A 87 1.81 10.63 -11.14
N TRP A 88 0.82 11.38 -10.66
CA TRP A 88 -0.43 10.81 -10.12
C TRP A 88 -1.19 9.99 -11.15
N ARG A 89 -1.04 10.30 -12.44
CA ARG A 89 -1.68 9.56 -13.53
C ARG A 89 -0.87 8.34 -14.00
N THR A 90 0.45 8.40 -13.91
CA THR A 90 1.33 7.39 -14.54
C THR A 90 1.78 6.29 -13.58
N HIS A 91 2.12 6.62 -12.31
CA HIS A 91 2.63 5.59 -11.40
C HIS A 91 1.62 4.48 -11.07
N PRO A 92 0.28 4.70 -10.99
CA PRO A 92 -0.64 3.61 -10.75
C PRO A 92 -0.63 2.57 -11.87
N HIS A 93 -0.45 3.01 -13.11
CA HIS A 93 -0.34 2.10 -14.25
C HIS A 93 0.99 1.33 -14.25
N ALA A 94 2.07 1.98 -13.89
CA ALA A 94 3.36 1.32 -13.73
C ALA A 94 3.32 0.29 -12.58
N ALA A 95 2.71 0.65 -11.46
CA ALA A 95 2.51 -0.26 -10.34
C ALA A 95 1.66 -1.48 -10.74
N LEU A 96 0.55 -1.26 -11.46
CA LEU A 96 -0.30 -2.34 -11.96
C LEU A 96 0.46 -3.28 -12.91
N GLN A 97 1.25 -2.72 -13.84
CA GLN A 97 2.05 -3.53 -14.77
C GLN A 97 3.03 -4.43 -14.01
N ASN A 98 3.72 -3.89 -13.01
CA ASN A 98 4.65 -4.65 -12.18
C ASN A 98 3.95 -5.69 -11.30
N ALA A 99 2.78 -5.34 -10.74
CA ALA A 99 2.04 -6.19 -9.83
C ALA A 99 1.36 -7.39 -10.50
N ARG A 100 1.12 -7.35 -11.82
CA ARG A 100 0.48 -8.44 -12.57
C ARG A 100 1.18 -9.79 -12.42
N ARG A 101 2.47 -9.80 -12.14
CA ARG A 101 3.26 -11.03 -11.88
C ARG A 101 2.77 -11.84 -10.67
N PHE A 102 1.99 -11.20 -9.78
CA PHE A 102 1.47 -11.82 -8.55
C PHE A 102 0.05 -12.39 -8.69
N GLY A 103 -0.47 -12.53 -9.93
CA GLY A 103 -1.76 -13.17 -10.18
C GLY A 103 -2.94 -12.39 -9.60
N LEU A 104 -3.07 -11.12 -9.96
CA LEU A 104 -4.07 -10.21 -9.41
C LEU A 104 -5.51 -10.60 -9.79
N SER A 105 -6.42 -10.47 -8.85
CA SER A 105 -7.85 -10.40 -9.10
C SER A 105 -8.25 -9.07 -9.74
N LYS A 106 -9.42 -9.01 -10.39
CA LYS A 106 -9.96 -7.76 -10.95
C LYS A 106 -10.15 -6.65 -9.92
N LYS A 107 -10.41 -7.03 -8.67
CA LYS A 107 -10.53 -6.10 -7.56
C LYS A 107 -9.16 -5.51 -7.17
N GLU A 108 -8.13 -6.34 -7.09
CA GLU A 108 -6.77 -5.87 -6.82
C GLU A 108 -6.24 -4.98 -7.96
N GLU A 109 -6.54 -5.30 -9.23
CA GLU A 109 -6.21 -4.42 -10.36
C GLU A 109 -6.88 -3.04 -10.22
N ASP A 110 -8.17 -3.00 -9.86
CA ASP A 110 -8.91 -1.75 -9.65
C ASP A 110 -8.36 -0.94 -8.47
N ILE A 111 -8.03 -1.61 -7.36
CA ILE A 111 -7.38 -0.99 -6.20
C ILE A 111 -6.10 -0.29 -6.64
N ILE A 112 -5.21 -1.00 -7.33
CA ILE A 112 -3.90 -0.49 -7.72
C ILE A 112 -4.04 0.68 -8.69
N VAL A 113 -4.86 0.55 -9.74
CA VAL A 113 -4.93 1.58 -10.79
C VAL A 113 -5.67 2.84 -10.35
N ASN A 114 -6.61 2.72 -9.41
CA ASN A 114 -7.46 3.82 -8.97
C ASN A 114 -7.15 4.36 -7.57
N HIS A 115 -6.03 3.94 -6.93
CA HIS A 115 -5.69 4.39 -5.58
C HIS A 115 -5.50 5.93 -5.48
N MET A 116 -5.20 6.60 -6.59
CA MET A 116 -5.05 8.06 -6.61
C MET A 116 -6.38 8.84 -6.60
N PHE A 117 -7.54 8.16 -6.60
CA PHE A 117 -8.83 8.84 -6.41
C PHE A 117 -8.86 9.58 -5.04
N PRO A 118 -9.42 10.80 -4.90
CA PRO A 118 -10.06 11.64 -5.93
C PRO A 118 -9.10 12.57 -6.68
N LEU A 119 -7.78 12.46 -6.51
CA LEU A 119 -6.80 13.29 -7.22
C LEU A 119 -6.78 12.99 -8.74
N THR A 120 -7.20 11.81 -9.12
CA THR A 120 -7.56 11.47 -10.50
C THR A 120 -9.08 11.29 -10.61
N PRO A 121 -9.71 11.68 -11.74
CA PRO A 121 -11.17 11.68 -11.85
C PRO A 121 -11.80 10.31 -12.11
N VAL A 122 -10.99 9.25 -12.21
CA VAL A 122 -11.48 7.89 -12.48
C VAL A 122 -12.06 7.29 -11.20
N LEU A 123 -13.36 6.96 -11.24
CA LEU A 123 -14.06 6.37 -10.10
C LEU A 123 -13.66 4.89 -9.93
N PRO A 124 -13.25 4.49 -8.73
CA PRO A 124 -13.06 3.08 -8.41
C PRO A 124 -14.36 2.28 -8.53
N ARG A 125 -14.26 1.03 -8.99
CA ARG A 125 -15.42 0.13 -9.16
C ARG A 125 -15.80 -0.60 -7.89
N TYR A 126 -14.82 -0.85 -7.01
CA TYR A 126 -15.00 -1.63 -5.80
C TYR A 126 -14.88 -0.76 -4.55
N LYS A 127 -15.67 -1.09 -3.54
CA LYS A 127 -15.65 -0.38 -2.25
C LYS A 127 -14.30 -0.46 -1.54
N GLU A 128 -13.59 -1.57 -1.71
CA GLU A 128 -12.25 -1.76 -1.17
C GLU A 128 -11.25 -0.78 -1.78
N SER A 129 -11.43 -0.39 -3.04
CA SER A 129 -10.57 0.59 -3.71
C SER A 129 -10.68 1.98 -3.07
N TYR A 130 -11.89 2.37 -2.61
CA TYR A 130 -12.06 3.62 -1.84
C TYR A 130 -11.38 3.56 -0.50
N VAL A 131 -11.43 2.39 0.17
CA VAL A 131 -10.73 2.20 1.46
C VAL A 131 -9.23 2.34 1.28
N VAL A 132 -8.65 1.65 0.30
CA VAL A 132 -7.20 1.72 0.04
C VAL A 132 -6.78 3.14 -0.35
N SER A 133 -7.53 3.79 -1.24
CA SER A 133 -7.29 5.18 -1.62
C SER A 133 -7.31 6.14 -0.42
N THR A 134 -8.25 5.95 0.50
CA THR A 134 -8.34 6.77 1.73
C THR A 134 -7.21 6.45 2.69
N ALA A 135 -6.89 5.17 2.89
CA ALA A 135 -5.81 4.71 3.75
C ALA A 135 -4.44 5.25 3.28
N ASP A 136 -4.21 5.28 1.97
CA ASP A 136 -3.02 5.88 1.36
C ASP A 136 -2.86 7.36 1.73
N LYS A 137 -3.92 8.17 1.57
CA LYS A 137 -3.87 9.60 1.91
C LYS A 137 -3.68 9.84 3.41
N ILE A 138 -4.33 9.03 4.26
CA ILE A 138 -4.15 9.09 5.71
C ILE A 138 -2.70 8.74 6.07
N ALA A 139 -2.15 7.65 5.51
CA ALA A 139 -0.77 7.26 5.74
C ALA A 139 0.20 8.37 5.31
N ALA A 140 0.02 8.97 4.13
CA ALA A 140 0.83 10.07 3.65
C ALA A 140 0.82 11.31 4.57
N VAL A 141 -0.34 11.66 5.12
CA VAL A 141 -0.46 12.76 6.10
C VAL A 141 0.26 12.43 7.40
N LEU A 142 0.03 11.22 7.94
CA LEU A 142 0.66 10.76 9.18
C LEU A 142 2.19 10.70 9.04
N GLU A 143 2.70 10.27 7.90
CA GLU A 143 4.14 10.23 7.60
C GLU A 143 4.74 11.64 7.56
N LYS A 144 4.12 12.56 6.84
CA LYS A 144 4.58 13.96 6.74
C LYS A 144 4.53 14.71 8.07
N THR A 145 3.57 14.39 8.92
CA THR A 145 3.44 15.00 10.26
C THR A 145 4.28 14.28 11.31
N HIS A 146 5.04 13.25 10.94
CA HIS A 146 5.83 12.40 11.85
C HIS A 146 5.00 11.68 12.93
N LEU A 147 3.68 11.60 12.80
CA LEU A 147 2.79 10.94 13.75
C LEU A 147 2.79 9.40 13.63
N VAL A 148 3.31 8.85 12.54
CA VAL A 148 3.40 7.37 12.36
C VAL A 148 4.33 6.72 13.37
N ARG A 149 5.45 7.37 13.71
CA ARG A 149 6.42 6.84 14.69
C ARG A 149 5.85 6.60 16.09
N PRO A 150 5.11 7.55 16.69
CA PRO A 150 4.49 7.31 18.00
C PRO A 150 3.38 6.27 17.97
N LEU A 151 2.72 6.04 16.84
CA LEU A 151 1.67 5.03 16.74
C LEU A 151 2.19 3.58 16.65
N GLY A 152 3.48 3.38 16.42
CA GLY A 152 4.13 2.06 16.41
C GLY A 152 3.58 1.05 15.38
N ILE A 153 2.65 1.45 14.52
CA ILE A 153 1.92 0.57 13.61
C ILE A 153 2.87 -0.01 12.58
N CYS A 154 3.67 0.83 11.96
CA CYS A 154 4.65 0.41 10.97
C CYS A 154 5.79 -0.43 11.58
N GLN A 155 6.22 -0.09 12.81
CA GLN A 155 7.25 -0.85 13.53
C GLN A 155 6.75 -2.24 13.93
N SER A 156 5.49 -2.36 14.36
CA SER A 156 4.89 -3.66 14.70
C SER A 156 4.71 -4.55 13.46
N CYS A 157 4.28 -3.99 12.33
CA CYS A 157 4.19 -4.72 11.07
C CYS A 157 5.58 -5.18 10.58
N ARG A 158 6.58 -4.30 10.68
CA ARG A 158 7.97 -4.60 10.29
C ARG A 158 8.58 -5.69 11.18
N ALA A 159 8.46 -5.57 12.50
CA ALA A 159 9.02 -6.53 13.44
C ALA A 159 8.44 -7.95 13.27
N ILE A 160 7.17 -8.05 12.88
CA ILE A 160 6.53 -9.35 12.66
C ILE A 160 6.90 -9.90 11.28
N ALA A 161 6.98 -9.08 10.25
CA ALA A 161 7.45 -9.48 8.93
C ALA A 161 8.94 -9.91 8.92
N GLU A 162 9.74 -9.41 9.88
CA GLU A 162 11.14 -9.79 10.07
C GLU A 162 11.30 -11.02 10.97
N ALA A 163 10.34 -11.31 11.84
CA ALA A 163 10.37 -12.43 12.80
C ALA A 163 9.70 -13.72 12.29
N ALA A 164 8.91 -13.63 11.22
CA ALA A 164 8.24 -14.78 10.59
C ALA A 164 9.05 -15.30 9.42
#